data_a486919383784eed884e85615371f2a0
#
_entry.id   a486919383784eed884e85615371f2a0
#
_cell.length_a   1.000
_cell.length_b   1.000
_cell.length_c   1.000
_cell.angle_alpha   90.00
_cell.angle_beta   90.00
_cell.angle_gamma   90.00
#
_symmetry.space_group_name_H-M   'P 1'
#
loop_
_entity.id
_entity.type
_entity.pdbx_description
1 polymer ?
#
loop_
_entity_poly.entity_id
_entity_poly.type
_entity_poly.pdbx_seq_one_letter_code
_entity_poly.pdbx_strand_id
1 'polypeptide(L)'
;IVVLAFPIFGVPFYFFTGEKKPGRGFLKRLKKAEKFYDDYNKQRPGAIDAFAKLDPRGALTSKYIIKDGNYPVSRNSDVEYYKQGEEIVASMMEELKKAKRFIFLEYFTIEPGQVWLPILEILKEKAKEGVEIRIIYDDFGSVAYLPKNYYKQLNKIPNFKCLKFNRIVPFFSM
;
A
#
# COMPACT_ATOMS: atom_id res chain seq x y z
N ILE A 1 -17.36 -6.06 25.75
CA ILE A 1 -17.19 -6.72 27.07
C ILE A 1 -17.12 -5.67 28.18
N VAL A 2 -16.20 -4.67 28.14
CA VAL A 2 -16.04 -3.65 29.19
C VAL A 2 -17.33 -2.87 29.43
N VAL A 3 -18.07 -2.50 28.38
CA VAL A 3 -19.36 -1.78 28.48
C VAL A 3 -20.42 -2.62 29.21
N LEU A 4 -20.42 -3.93 28.99
CA LEU A 4 -21.38 -4.84 29.62
C LEU A 4 -21.02 -5.13 31.09
N ALA A 5 -19.73 -5.23 31.41
CA ALA A 5 -19.27 -5.53 32.76
C ALA A 5 -19.35 -4.28 33.69
N PHE A 6 -19.08 -3.10 33.15
CA PHE A 6 -19.06 -1.84 33.90
C PHE A 6 -19.77 -0.73 33.10
N PRO A 7 -21.12 -0.72 33.00
CA PRO A 7 -21.82 0.18 32.10
C PRO A 7 -21.60 1.66 32.41
N ILE A 8 -21.48 2.04 33.69
CA ILE A 8 -21.27 3.43 34.12
C ILE A 8 -19.95 4.01 33.58
N PHE A 9 -18.90 3.22 33.56
CA PHE A 9 -17.58 3.61 33.05
C PHE A 9 -17.38 3.18 31.57
N GLY A 10 -17.92 2.05 31.19
CA GLY A 10 -17.77 1.48 29.86
C GLY A 10 -18.47 2.29 28.77
N VAL A 11 -19.65 2.86 29.06
CA VAL A 11 -20.35 3.70 28.09
C VAL A 11 -19.58 5.00 27.78
N PRO A 12 -19.14 5.82 28.76
CA PRO A 12 -18.27 6.94 28.47
C PRO A 12 -16.97 6.53 27.77
N PHE A 13 -16.33 5.45 28.22
CA PHE A 13 -15.12 4.93 27.58
C PHE A 13 -15.35 4.56 26.11
N TYR A 14 -16.47 3.92 25.79
CA TYR A 14 -16.85 3.62 24.42
C TYR A 14 -17.03 4.89 23.57
N PHE A 15 -17.67 5.93 24.09
CA PHE A 15 -17.80 7.22 23.38
C PHE A 15 -16.45 7.91 23.15
N PHE A 16 -15.47 7.72 24.05
CA PHE A 16 -14.14 8.30 23.90
C PHE A 16 -13.21 7.46 22.98
N THR A 17 -13.36 6.13 22.98
CA THR A 17 -12.45 5.22 22.28
C THR A 17 -13.09 4.46 21.13
N GLY A 18 -14.42 4.45 21.05
CA GLY A 18 -15.19 3.80 19.98
C GLY A 18 -15.00 4.47 18.64
N GLU A 19 -15.79 4.06 17.65
CA GLU A 19 -15.68 4.50 16.26
C GLU A 19 -15.48 6.02 16.11
N LYS A 20 -14.24 6.44 16.00
CA LYS A 20 -13.94 7.83 15.65
C LYS A 20 -14.18 7.98 14.15
N LYS A 21 -15.17 8.78 13.80
CA LYS A 21 -15.34 9.19 12.38
C LYS A 21 -14.05 9.87 11.92
N PRO A 22 -13.53 9.52 10.74
CA PRO A 22 -12.34 10.16 10.20
C PRO A 22 -12.48 11.68 10.23
N GLY A 23 -11.44 12.37 10.66
CA GLY A 23 -11.45 13.83 10.75
C GLY A 23 -11.78 14.48 9.40
N ARG A 24 -12.48 15.62 9.42
CA ARG A 24 -12.88 16.35 8.18
C ARG A 24 -11.71 16.62 7.23
N GLY A 25 -10.51 16.86 7.78
CA GLY A 25 -9.29 17.04 6.98
C GLY A 25 -8.86 15.79 6.23
N PHE A 26 -8.95 14.62 6.87
CA PHE A 26 -8.68 13.33 6.24
C PHE A 26 -9.68 13.03 5.13
N LEU A 27 -10.98 13.19 5.41
CA LEU A 27 -12.04 12.98 4.40
C LEU A 27 -11.87 13.91 3.18
N LYS A 28 -11.44 15.16 3.40
CA LYS A 28 -11.17 16.10 2.30
C LYS A 28 -9.98 15.63 1.45
N ARG A 29 -8.92 15.10 2.06
CA ARG A 29 -7.76 14.54 1.35
C ARG A 29 -8.15 13.28 0.59
N LEU A 30 -8.93 12.39 1.22
CA LEU A 30 -9.43 11.18 0.58
C LEU A 30 -10.24 11.50 -0.67
N LYS A 31 -11.25 12.39 -0.55
CA LYS A 31 -12.05 12.84 -1.71
C LYS A 31 -11.21 13.47 -2.82
N LYS A 32 -10.14 14.19 -2.47
CA LYS A 32 -9.21 14.74 -3.48
C LYS A 32 -8.43 13.65 -4.19
N ALA A 33 -7.98 12.63 -3.45
CA ALA A 33 -7.31 11.47 -4.02
C ALA A 33 -8.27 10.65 -4.89
N GLU A 34 -9.48 10.36 -4.43
CA GLU A 34 -10.52 9.67 -5.20
C GLU A 34 -10.78 10.38 -6.54
N LYS A 35 -10.99 11.69 -6.52
CA LYS A 35 -11.19 12.46 -7.75
C LYS A 35 -10.00 12.38 -8.71
N PHE A 36 -8.77 12.35 -8.19
CA PHE A 36 -7.57 12.17 -9.01
C PHE A 36 -7.55 10.78 -9.65
N TYR A 37 -7.91 9.74 -8.90
CA TYR A 37 -7.98 8.37 -9.40
C TYR A 37 -9.10 8.17 -10.42
N ASP A 38 -10.25 8.82 -10.26
CA ASP A 38 -11.38 8.74 -11.20
C ASP A 38 -10.99 9.16 -12.63
N ASP A 39 -10.07 10.11 -12.75
CA ASP A 39 -9.58 10.55 -14.07
C ASP A 39 -8.68 9.50 -14.75
N TYR A 40 -7.99 8.67 -13.99
CA TYR A 40 -7.08 7.63 -14.48
C TYR A 40 -7.73 6.26 -14.58
N ASN A 41 -8.66 5.94 -13.68
CA ASN A 41 -9.29 4.63 -13.56
C ASN A 41 -10.56 4.48 -14.43
N LYS A 42 -10.53 5.03 -15.64
CA LYS A 42 -11.69 4.88 -16.55
C LYS A 42 -11.74 3.47 -17.14
N GLN A 43 -12.90 2.83 -17.03
CA GLN A 43 -13.13 1.53 -17.65
C GLN A 43 -12.97 1.64 -19.17
N ARG A 44 -12.11 0.79 -19.73
CA ARG A 44 -11.95 0.71 -21.20
C ARG A 44 -13.20 0.11 -21.84
N PRO A 45 -13.75 0.73 -22.91
CA PRO A 45 -14.91 0.19 -23.60
C PRO A 45 -14.68 -1.25 -24.09
N GLY A 46 -15.70 -2.10 -23.95
CA GLY A 46 -15.67 -3.48 -24.42
C GLY A 46 -14.81 -4.46 -23.64
N ALA A 47 -14.05 -4.02 -22.61
CA ALA A 47 -13.21 -4.93 -21.83
C ALA A 47 -14.03 -5.93 -21.02
N ILE A 48 -15.12 -5.47 -20.39
CA ILE A 48 -16.03 -6.33 -19.62
C ILE A 48 -16.79 -7.31 -20.53
N ASP A 49 -17.26 -6.84 -21.69
CA ASP A 49 -17.99 -7.68 -22.63
C ASP A 49 -17.12 -8.79 -23.20
N ALA A 50 -15.85 -8.48 -23.45
CA ALA A 50 -14.91 -9.50 -23.86
C ALA A 50 -14.55 -10.45 -22.74
N PHE A 51 -14.44 -9.99 -21.50
CA PHE A 51 -14.26 -10.86 -20.34
C PHE A 51 -15.47 -11.74 -20.10
N ALA A 52 -16.69 -11.21 -20.25
CA ALA A 52 -17.93 -11.96 -20.13
C ALA A 52 -18.07 -13.13 -21.12
N LYS A 53 -17.43 -13.03 -22.30
CA LYS A 53 -17.37 -14.13 -23.26
C LYS A 53 -16.46 -15.27 -22.80
N LEU A 54 -15.44 -14.98 -21.98
CA LEU A 54 -14.50 -15.96 -21.44
C LEU A 54 -15.00 -16.54 -20.11
N ASP A 55 -15.45 -15.68 -19.22
CA ASP A 55 -15.97 -16.04 -17.89
C ASP A 55 -17.16 -15.12 -17.51
N PRO A 56 -18.40 -15.58 -17.76
CA PRO A 56 -19.59 -14.80 -17.41
C PRO A 56 -19.74 -14.51 -15.92
N ARG A 57 -19.31 -15.45 -15.04
CA ARG A 57 -19.38 -15.26 -13.58
C ARG A 57 -18.35 -14.25 -13.09
N GLY A 58 -17.13 -14.38 -13.55
CA GLY A 58 -16.08 -13.41 -13.25
C GLY A 58 -16.42 -12.00 -13.74
N ALA A 59 -17.09 -11.88 -14.89
CA ALA A 59 -17.56 -10.60 -15.40
C ALA A 59 -18.63 -9.95 -14.51
N LEU A 60 -19.53 -10.72 -13.88
CA LEU A 60 -20.51 -10.20 -12.92
C LEU A 60 -19.81 -9.67 -11.66
N THR A 61 -18.87 -10.42 -11.13
CA THR A 61 -18.04 -9.99 -9.99
C THR A 61 -17.27 -8.72 -10.33
N SER A 62 -16.68 -8.66 -11.51
CA SER A 62 -15.96 -7.48 -11.99
C SER A 62 -16.84 -6.24 -12.13
N LYS A 63 -18.07 -6.39 -12.61
CA LYS A 63 -19.05 -5.29 -12.66
C LYS A 63 -19.36 -4.73 -11.28
N TYR A 64 -19.48 -5.58 -10.28
CA TYR A 64 -19.66 -5.17 -8.88
C TYR A 64 -18.42 -4.39 -8.37
N ILE A 65 -17.23 -4.94 -8.58
CA ILE A 65 -15.96 -4.30 -8.15
C ILE A 65 -15.76 -2.93 -8.82
N ILE A 66 -16.13 -2.79 -10.10
CA ILE A 66 -16.08 -1.51 -10.81
C ILE A 66 -17.06 -0.51 -10.20
N LYS A 67 -18.29 -0.95 -9.97
CA LYS A 67 -19.37 -0.07 -9.49
C LYS A 67 -19.09 0.48 -8.10
N ASP A 68 -18.65 -0.38 -7.18
CA ASP A 68 -18.51 -0.03 -5.76
C ASP A 68 -17.08 0.35 -5.38
N GLY A 69 -16.07 -0.18 -6.09
CA GLY A 69 -14.66 0.05 -5.79
C GLY A 69 -13.92 0.93 -6.80
N ASN A 70 -14.53 1.26 -7.93
CA ASN A 70 -13.88 1.99 -9.03
C ASN A 70 -12.58 1.33 -9.54
N TYR A 71 -12.55 -0.02 -9.59
CA TYR A 71 -11.44 -0.80 -10.11
C TYR A 71 -11.77 -1.34 -11.50
N PRO A 72 -11.27 -0.73 -12.58
CA PRO A 72 -11.59 -1.15 -13.94
C PRO A 72 -10.92 -2.46 -14.33
N VAL A 73 -11.56 -3.22 -15.22
CA VAL A 73 -10.98 -4.43 -15.83
C VAL A 73 -9.91 -4.03 -16.85
N SER A 74 -8.73 -4.62 -16.72
CA SER A 74 -7.62 -4.47 -17.66
C SER A 74 -7.43 -5.74 -18.50
N ARG A 75 -6.98 -5.58 -19.76
CA ARG A 75 -6.73 -6.69 -20.67
C ARG A 75 -5.25 -7.01 -20.86
N ASN A 76 -4.38 -6.04 -20.61
CA ASN A 76 -2.95 -6.12 -20.92
C ASN A 76 -2.18 -6.44 -19.64
N SER A 77 -2.60 -7.48 -18.92
CA SER A 77 -1.93 -7.94 -17.70
C SER A 77 -1.32 -9.31 -17.96
N ASP A 78 -0.03 -9.41 -17.69
CA ASP A 78 0.65 -10.69 -17.57
C ASP A 78 0.74 -11.04 -16.08
N VAL A 79 0.47 -12.29 -15.73
CA VAL A 79 0.36 -12.74 -14.34
C VAL A 79 1.23 -13.96 -14.14
N GLU A 80 2.18 -13.85 -13.21
CA GLU A 80 2.98 -14.96 -12.76
C GLU A 80 2.58 -15.33 -11.32
N TYR A 81 2.36 -16.60 -11.08
CA TYR A 81 1.97 -17.12 -9.78
C TYR A 81 3.11 -17.87 -9.12
N TYR A 82 3.46 -17.50 -7.91
CA TYR A 82 4.47 -18.15 -7.10
C TYR A 82 3.82 -18.91 -5.95
N LYS A 83 4.26 -20.12 -5.68
CA LYS A 83 3.72 -20.96 -4.60
C LYS A 83 4.26 -20.57 -3.23
N GLN A 84 5.47 -20.03 -3.18
CA GLN A 84 6.19 -19.69 -1.96
C GLN A 84 6.74 -18.26 -1.99
N GLY A 85 6.86 -17.64 -0.80
CA GLY A 85 7.36 -16.27 -0.68
C GLY A 85 8.81 -16.12 -1.12
N GLU A 86 9.63 -17.15 -0.94
CA GLU A 86 11.03 -17.18 -1.35
C GLU A 86 11.19 -17.05 -2.87
N GLU A 87 10.31 -17.68 -3.63
CA GLU A 87 10.29 -17.58 -5.10
C GLU A 87 9.97 -16.15 -5.56
N ILE A 88 8.97 -15.51 -4.91
CA ILE A 88 8.61 -14.10 -5.18
C ILE A 88 9.80 -13.18 -4.87
N VAL A 89 10.46 -13.38 -3.73
CA VAL A 89 11.58 -12.54 -3.31
C VAL A 89 12.75 -12.66 -4.28
N ALA A 90 13.07 -13.88 -4.71
CA ALA A 90 14.14 -14.13 -5.69
C ALA A 90 13.83 -13.44 -7.03
N SER A 91 12.62 -13.64 -7.56
CA SER A 91 12.17 -13.00 -8.81
C SER A 91 12.17 -11.47 -8.69
N MET A 92 11.65 -10.93 -7.59
CA MET A 92 11.65 -9.48 -7.33
C MET A 92 13.07 -8.90 -7.32
N MET A 93 14.03 -9.56 -6.67
CA MET A 93 15.42 -9.09 -6.67
C MET A 93 16.03 -9.04 -8.08
N GLU A 94 15.73 -10.01 -8.93
CA GLU A 94 16.17 -10.01 -10.31
C GLU A 94 15.55 -8.85 -11.12
N GLU A 95 14.27 -8.60 -10.95
CA GLU A 95 13.59 -7.47 -11.59
C GLU A 95 14.10 -6.10 -11.09
N LEU A 96 14.36 -5.97 -9.80
CA LEU A 96 14.95 -4.75 -9.23
C LEU A 96 16.32 -4.44 -9.86
N LYS A 97 17.18 -5.45 -10.07
CA LYS A 97 18.48 -5.29 -10.73
C LYS A 97 18.36 -4.79 -12.17
N LYS A 98 17.29 -5.17 -12.89
CA LYS A 98 17.03 -4.77 -14.29
C LYS A 98 16.50 -3.34 -14.42
N ALA A 99 16.03 -2.73 -13.35
CA ALA A 99 15.41 -1.40 -13.38
C ALA A 99 16.40 -0.34 -13.87
N LYS A 100 15.94 0.54 -14.79
CA LYS A 100 16.76 1.58 -15.42
C LYS A 100 16.27 3.01 -15.17
N ARG A 101 15.03 3.21 -14.75
CA ARG A 101 14.41 4.53 -14.61
C ARG A 101 13.92 4.81 -13.20
N PHE A 102 13.08 3.93 -12.67
CA PHE A 102 12.51 4.08 -11.34
C PHE A 102 12.17 2.74 -10.70
N ILE A 103 12.13 2.72 -9.36
CA ILE A 103 11.63 1.63 -8.51
C ILE A 103 10.70 2.25 -7.48
N PHE A 104 9.44 1.82 -7.44
CA PHE A 104 8.45 2.25 -6.46
C PHE A 104 8.01 1.06 -5.63
N LEU A 105 8.18 1.15 -4.31
CA LEU A 105 7.86 0.08 -3.37
C LEU A 105 6.88 0.59 -2.31
N GLU A 106 5.89 -0.22 -2.01
CA GLU A 106 4.94 0.01 -0.95
C GLU A 106 4.91 -1.21 -0.02
N TYR A 107 5.12 -0.98 1.28
CA TYR A 107 5.13 -2.04 2.28
C TYR A 107 4.26 -1.68 3.48
N PHE A 108 3.48 -2.63 3.96
CA PHE A 108 2.85 -2.52 5.27
C PHE A 108 3.90 -2.69 6.38
N THR A 109 4.75 -3.70 6.27
CA THR A 109 5.82 -3.96 7.23
C THR A 109 7.17 -4.04 6.54
N ILE A 110 8.15 -3.31 7.06
CA ILE A 110 9.57 -3.49 6.75
C ILE A 110 10.26 -3.98 8.01
N GLU A 111 10.90 -5.13 7.92
CA GLU A 111 11.73 -5.70 8.97
C GLU A 111 13.15 -5.91 8.44
N PRO A 112 14.18 -5.34 9.08
CA PRO A 112 15.56 -5.61 8.73
C PRO A 112 15.90 -7.09 8.94
N GLY A 113 16.16 -7.82 7.88
CA GLY A 113 16.40 -9.25 7.90
C GLY A 113 16.81 -9.79 6.55
N GLN A 114 16.72 -11.10 6.38
CA GLN A 114 17.21 -11.83 5.19
C GLN A 114 16.54 -11.40 3.88
N VAL A 115 15.34 -10.86 3.95
CA VAL A 115 14.61 -10.37 2.77
C VAL A 115 14.94 -8.90 2.50
N TRP A 116 14.76 -8.03 3.52
CA TRP A 116 14.87 -6.59 3.32
C TRP A 116 16.29 -6.10 3.08
N LEU A 117 17.28 -6.63 3.80
CA LEU A 117 18.65 -6.14 3.68
C LEU A 117 19.23 -6.34 2.27
N PRO A 118 19.11 -7.52 1.61
CA PRO A 118 19.55 -7.68 0.22
C PRO A 118 18.81 -6.75 -0.76
N ILE A 119 17.49 -6.57 -0.57
CA ILE A 119 16.71 -5.63 -1.39
C ILE A 119 17.26 -4.22 -1.23
N LEU A 120 17.49 -3.78 0.01
CA LEU A 120 18.02 -2.44 0.28
C LEU A 120 19.38 -2.19 -0.38
N GLU A 121 20.27 -3.18 -0.39
CA GLU A 121 21.57 -3.05 -1.08
C GLU A 121 21.38 -2.89 -2.59
N ILE A 122 20.52 -3.69 -3.23
CA ILE A 122 20.18 -3.51 -4.65
C ILE A 122 19.62 -2.11 -4.91
N LEU A 123 18.71 -1.62 -4.05
CA LEU A 123 18.14 -0.28 -4.19
C LEU A 123 19.21 0.82 -4.08
N LYS A 124 20.18 0.67 -3.17
CA LYS A 124 21.29 1.62 -3.03
C LYS A 124 22.19 1.64 -4.26
N GLU A 125 22.49 0.48 -4.84
CA GLU A 125 23.26 0.38 -6.08
C GLU A 125 22.51 1.03 -7.23
N LYS A 126 21.23 0.71 -7.39
CA LYS A 126 20.39 1.32 -8.43
C LYS A 126 20.26 2.84 -8.28
N ALA A 127 20.19 3.33 -7.06
CA ALA A 127 20.19 4.77 -6.81
C ALA A 127 21.50 5.45 -7.23
N LYS A 128 22.65 4.78 -7.03
CA LYS A 128 23.96 5.27 -7.54
C LYS A 128 24.01 5.31 -9.08
N GLU A 129 23.31 4.37 -9.74
CA GLU A 129 23.15 4.34 -11.19
C GLU A 129 22.19 5.44 -11.72
N GLY A 130 21.56 6.23 -10.84
CA GLY A 130 20.62 7.30 -11.20
C GLY A 130 19.15 6.86 -11.27
N VAL A 131 18.84 5.63 -10.86
CA VAL A 131 17.44 5.15 -10.79
C VAL A 131 16.71 5.84 -9.64
N GLU A 132 15.50 6.37 -9.91
CA GLU A 132 14.67 6.99 -8.88
C GLU A 132 14.05 5.92 -7.99
N ILE A 133 14.34 5.96 -6.68
CA ILE A 133 13.78 5.03 -5.69
C ILE A 133 12.72 5.76 -4.86
N ARG A 134 11.50 5.24 -4.85
CA ARG A 134 10.44 5.70 -3.95
C ARG A 134 9.95 4.55 -3.09
N ILE A 135 9.94 4.78 -1.78
CA ILE A 135 9.46 3.81 -0.80
C ILE A 135 8.41 4.48 0.08
N ILE A 136 7.29 3.81 0.24
CA ILE A 136 6.30 4.16 1.26
C ILE A 136 6.09 2.94 2.16
N TYR A 137 6.09 3.15 3.46
CA TYR A 137 5.79 2.08 4.41
C TYR A 137 4.86 2.57 5.52
N ASP A 138 4.08 1.64 6.07
CA ASP A 138 3.18 1.93 7.18
C ASP A 138 3.97 2.00 8.49
N ASP A 139 3.78 3.10 9.25
CA ASP A 139 4.49 3.32 10.51
C ASP A 139 4.02 2.33 11.58
N PHE A 140 2.72 2.02 11.61
CA PHE A 140 2.16 1.06 12.56
C PHE A 140 2.68 -0.35 12.30
N GLY A 141 2.71 -0.78 11.05
CA GLY A 141 3.23 -2.10 10.67
C GLY A 141 4.74 -2.26 10.90
N SER A 142 5.49 -1.16 10.89
CA SER A 142 6.97 -1.20 10.91
C SER A 142 7.62 -0.68 12.20
N VAL A 143 6.85 -0.07 13.12
CA VAL A 143 7.40 0.62 14.30
C VAL A 143 8.19 -0.28 15.25
N ALA A 144 7.81 -1.55 15.33
CA ALA A 144 8.48 -2.53 16.20
C ALA A 144 9.84 -2.99 15.65
N TYR A 145 10.08 -2.82 14.36
CA TYR A 145 11.22 -3.39 13.65
C TYR A 145 12.22 -2.35 13.16
N LEU A 146 11.74 -1.17 12.78
CA LEU A 146 12.59 -0.14 12.20
C LEU A 146 13.16 0.83 13.26
N PRO A 147 14.42 1.26 13.11
CA PRO A 147 14.98 2.27 13.98
C PRO A 147 14.25 3.60 13.83
N LYS A 148 14.24 4.38 14.91
CA LYS A 148 13.63 5.71 14.92
C LYS A 148 14.16 6.58 13.76
N ASN A 149 13.24 7.20 13.03
CA ASN A 149 13.57 8.05 11.87
C ASN A 149 14.24 7.32 10.69
N TYR A 150 13.98 6.03 10.52
CA TYR A 150 14.53 5.23 9.41
C TYR A 150 14.32 5.89 8.04
N TYR A 151 13.12 6.40 7.76
CA TYR A 151 12.85 7.13 6.51
C TYR A 151 13.78 8.33 6.27
N LYS A 152 14.20 9.03 7.35
CA LYS A 152 15.17 10.13 7.23
C LYS A 152 16.58 9.63 6.89
N GLN A 153 16.92 8.43 7.32
CA GLN A 153 18.22 7.81 6.97
C GLN A 153 18.23 7.46 5.48
N LEU A 154 17.18 6.84 4.97
CA LEU A 154 17.05 6.53 3.55
C LEU A 154 17.03 7.78 2.68
N ASN A 155 16.36 8.84 3.11
CA ASN A 155 16.31 10.12 2.38
C ASN A 155 17.65 10.88 2.30
N LYS A 156 18.69 10.43 2.99
CA LYS A 156 20.05 10.96 2.82
C LYS A 156 20.76 10.35 1.61
N ILE A 157 20.25 9.25 1.08
CA ILE A 157 20.82 8.60 -0.10
C ILE A 157 20.31 9.36 -1.34
N PRO A 158 21.19 9.79 -2.25
CA PRO A 158 20.76 10.40 -3.51
C PRO A 158 19.77 9.51 -4.26
N ASN A 159 18.80 10.12 -4.93
CA ASN A 159 17.72 9.45 -5.67
C ASN A 159 16.76 8.61 -4.84
N PHE A 160 16.84 8.65 -3.50
CA PHE A 160 15.87 8.02 -2.60
C PHE A 160 14.82 9.01 -2.11
N LYS A 161 13.54 8.58 -2.16
CA LYS A 161 12.41 9.24 -1.49
C LYS A 161 11.65 8.22 -0.67
N CYS A 162 11.78 8.27 0.64
CA CYS A 162 11.08 7.40 1.57
C CYS A 162 10.08 8.19 2.41
N LEU A 163 8.85 7.71 2.50
CA LEU A 163 7.78 8.31 3.29
C LEU A 163 7.21 7.31 4.28
N LYS A 164 6.85 7.80 5.46
CA LYS A 164 6.03 7.07 6.43
C LYS A 164 4.56 7.38 6.22
N PHE A 165 3.78 6.38 5.96
CA PHE A 165 2.32 6.44 5.98
C PHE A 165 1.81 6.13 7.40
N ASN A 166 0.59 6.57 7.73
CA ASN A 166 -0.11 6.24 8.96
C ASN A 166 0.75 6.44 10.24
N ARG A 167 1.28 7.65 10.41
CA ARG A 167 2.19 7.96 11.54
C ARG A 167 1.51 7.71 12.87
N ILE A 168 2.16 6.93 13.72
CA ILE A 168 1.75 6.77 15.11
C ILE A 168 2.03 8.08 15.85
N VAL A 169 0.97 8.75 16.28
CA VAL A 169 1.04 9.88 17.19
C VAL A 169 0.51 9.39 18.52
N PRO A 170 1.32 9.33 19.59
CA PRO A 170 0.83 8.96 20.92
C PRO A 170 -0.39 9.81 21.27
N PHE A 171 -1.46 9.20 21.77
CA PHE A 171 -2.75 9.81 22.12
C PHE A 171 -3.64 10.31 20.95
N PHE A 172 -3.20 10.26 19.70
CA PHE A 172 -3.96 10.67 18.53
C PHE A 172 -3.86 9.65 17.39
N SER A 173 -3.97 8.35 17.68
CA SER A 173 -4.15 7.38 16.61
C SER A 173 -5.53 7.63 15.96
N MET A 174 -5.48 8.02 14.72
CA MET A 174 -6.68 8.12 13.87
C MET A 174 -7.14 6.75 13.43
#